data_6037d2c080f7b18e4cc6a98ec8b1db6e
#
_entry.id   6037d2c080f7b18e4cc6a98ec8b1db6e
#
_cell.length_a   1.000
_cell.length_b   1.000
_cell.length_c   1.000
_cell.angle_alpha   90.00
_cell.angle_beta   90.00
_cell.angle_gamma   90.00
#
_symmetry.space_group_name_H-M   'P 1'
#
loop_
_entity.id
_entity.type
_entity.pdbx_description
1 polymer ?
#
loop_
_entity_poly.entity_id
_entity_poly.type
_entity_poly.pdbx_seq_one_letter_code
_entity_poly.pdbx_strand_id
1 'polypeptide(L)'
;MALVKLFKKNKEEKKAPSCGCNGNCAASGTTEVVSECCGGKVEGICCIKVLGAGCKSCHEQFENAKKAVKAMGLSVEVEYITDMPKVMEYGVMSMPAIVVNEKVVSQGKVLKAADVEKLLHKLGF
;
A
#
# COMPACT_ATOMS: atom_id res chain seq x y z
N MET A 1 -12.35 -1.85 54.22
CA MET A 1 -12.20 -0.61 53.43
C MET A 1 -12.10 -0.98 51.95
N ALA A 2 -13.17 -0.80 51.25
CA ALA A 2 -13.23 -1.11 49.83
C ALA A 2 -12.74 0.09 49.03
N LEU A 3 -11.58 -0.03 48.44
CA LEU A 3 -11.11 0.89 47.45
C LEU A 3 -11.84 0.62 46.13
N VAL A 4 -12.90 1.34 45.89
CA VAL A 4 -13.58 1.35 44.61
C VAL A 4 -12.71 2.15 43.68
N LYS A 5 -11.89 1.49 42.92
CA LYS A 5 -11.26 2.11 41.75
C LYS A 5 -12.32 2.32 40.70
N LEU A 6 -12.82 3.51 40.66
CA LEU A 6 -13.61 4.01 39.53
C LEU A 6 -12.70 3.99 38.30
N PHE A 7 -12.83 2.95 37.51
CA PHE A 7 -12.37 2.98 36.13
C PHE A 7 -13.29 3.95 35.38
N LYS A 8 -12.87 5.19 35.31
CA LYS A 8 -13.47 6.17 34.43
C LYS A 8 -13.09 5.76 33.02
N LYS A 9 -13.95 4.97 32.42
CA LYS A 9 -13.88 4.60 31.02
C LYS A 9 -14.09 5.89 30.23
N ASN A 10 -12.99 6.51 29.88
CA ASN A 10 -13.02 7.66 28.99
C ASN A 10 -13.45 7.15 27.63
N LYS A 11 -14.76 7.22 27.39
CA LYS A 11 -15.36 7.01 26.09
C LYS A 11 -15.05 8.27 25.30
N GLU A 12 -13.91 8.28 24.66
CA GLU A 12 -13.54 9.27 23.70
C GLU A 12 -14.42 9.06 22.48
N GLU A 13 -15.55 9.73 22.56
CA GLU A 13 -16.49 9.88 21.45
C GLU A 13 -15.78 10.70 20.39
N LYS A 14 -15.14 10.03 19.44
CA LYS A 14 -14.67 10.65 18.22
C LYS A 14 -15.92 11.13 17.48
N LYS A 15 -16.24 12.37 17.74
CA LYS A 15 -17.20 13.12 16.96
C LYS A 15 -16.71 13.11 15.54
N ALA A 16 -17.36 12.31 14.70
CA ALA A 16 -17.12 12.33 13.29
C ALA A 16 -17.28 13.76 12.78
N PRO A 17 -16.36 14.28 12.00
CA PRO A 17 -16.58 15.57 11.37
C PRO A 17 -17.82 15.43 10.50
N SER A 18 -18.86 16.14 10.85
CA SER A 18 -19.99 16.29 9.97
C SER A 18 -19.48 17.06 8.76
N CYS A 19 -19.22 16.35 7.70
CA CYS A 19 -19.06 16.97 6.40
C CYS A 19 -20.42 17.55 6.04
N GLY A 20 -20.61 18.80 6.35
CA GLY A 20 -21.69 19.58 5.79
C GLY A 20 -21.40 19.73 4.31
N CYS A 21 -21.73 18.72 3.55
CA CYS A 21 -21.80 18.84 2.09
C CYS A 21 -22.98 19.71 1.77
N ASN A 22 -22.78 21.02 1.83
CA ASN A 22 -23.73 21.94 1.27
C ASN A 22 -23.63 21.78 -0.24
N GLY A 23 -24.67 21.16 -0.78
CA GLY A 23 -24.79 20.64 -2.12
C GLY A 23 -24.27 21.55 -3.20
N ASN A 24 -23.62 21.03 -4.01
CA ASN A 24 -23.66 21.09 -5.46
C ASN A 24 -22.55 20.18 -6.03
N CYS A 25 -22.63 18.90 -5.71
CA CYS A 25 -21.90 17.92 -6.47
C CYS A 25 -22.70 17.62 -7.73
N ALA A 26 -22.59 18.49 -8.70
CA ALA A 26 -22.79 18.08 -10.06
C ALA A 26 -21.59 17.21 -10.43
N ALA A 27 -21.60 16.00 -9.95
CA ALA A 27 -20.60 15.01 -10.32
C ALA A 27 -21.09 14.27 -11.55
N SER A 28 -21.03 14.93 -12.65
CA SER A 28 -20.80 14.25 -13.92
C SER A 28 -19.29 14.32 -14.14
N GLY A 29 -18.59 13.43 -13.51
CA GLY A 29 -17.18 13.27 -13.68
C GLY A 29 -16.88 11.86 -13.30
N THR A 30 -16.57 11.04 -14.27
CA THR A 30 -15.71 9.90 -14.11
C THR A 30 -14.53 10.37 -13.26
N THR A 31 -14.60 10.11 -11.99
CA THR A 31 -13.44 10.24 -11.12
C THR A 31 -12.52 9.08 -11.45
N GLU A 32 -11.79 9.24 -12.53
CA GLU A 32 -10.48 8.66 -12.57
C GLU A 32 -9.75 9.28 -11.38
N VAL A 33 -9.65 8.50 -10.32
CA VAL A 33 -8.68 8.78 -9.30
C VAL A 33 -7.34 8.49 -9.96
N VAL A 34 -6.89 9.42 -10.76
CA VAL A 34 -5.52 9.49 -11.18
C VAL A 34 -4.79 9.83 -9.88
N SER A 35 -4.31 8.82 -9.22
CA SER A 35 -3.23 8.97 -8.29
C SER A 35 -2.10 9.58 -9.09
N GLU A 36 -2.01 10.91 -9.10
CA GLU A 36 -0.89 11.62 -9.66
C GLU A 36 0.34 11.33 -8.79
N CYS A 37 0.80 10.10 -8.90
CA CYS A 37 2.13 9.77 -8.50
C CYS A 37 3.02 10.16 -9.67
N CYS A 38 3.84 11.17 -9.45
CA CYS A 38 4.96 11.55 -10.29
C CYS A 38 4.62 12.43 -11.50
N GLY A 39 4.55 13.71 -11.26
CA GLY A 39 4.84 14.71 -12.29
C GLY A 39 6.32 14.65 -12.67
N GLY A 40 6.68 13.74 -13.51
CA GLY A 40 8.01 13.60 -14.07
C GLY A 40 8.07 12.36 -14.93
N LYS A 41 8.31 12.52 -16.21
CA LYS A 41 8.67 11.44 -17.11
C LYS A 41 10.00 10.85 -16.63
N VAL A 42 9.92 9.93 -15.70
CA VAL A 42 11.03 9.05 -15.40
C VAL A 42 10.68 7.76 -16.13
N GLU A 43 11.44 7.42 -17.11
CA GLU A 43 11.47 6.06 -17.63
C GLU A 43 11.91 5.19 -16.46
N GLY A 44 10.96 4.77 -15.63
CA GLY A 44 11.30 4.15 -14.38
C GLY A 44 10.07 3.67 -13.63
N ILE A 45 10.32 3.06 -12.51
CA ILE A 45 9.30 2.61 -11.57
C ILE A 45 8.66 3.82 -10.93
N CYS A 46 7.37 4.01 -11.14
CA CYS A 46 6.63 5.10 -10.48
C CYS A 46 6.25 4.74 -9.05
N CYS A 47 5.79 3.54 -8.84
CA CYS A 47 5.37 3.08 -7.53
C CYS A 47 5.51 1.57 -7.38
N ILE A 48 5.86 1.15 -6.18
CA ILE A 48 5.91 -0.26 -5.81
C ILE A 48 4.90 -0.48 -4.70
N LYS A 49 4.01 -1.43 -4.87
CA LYS A 49 3.00 -1.78 -3.88
C LYS A 49 3.21 -3.22 -3.44
N VAL A 50 3.22 -3.45 -2.15
CA VAL A 50 3.27 -4.78 -1.57
C VAL A 50 1.90 -5.10 -0.99
N LEU A 51 1.27 -6.12 -1.54
CA LEU A 51 -0.04 -6.58 -1.12
C LEU A 51 0.13 -7.72 -0.12
N GLY A 52 -0.54 -7.62 1.02
CA GLY A 52 -0.44 -8.65 2.03
C GLY A 52 -1.53 -8.57 3.10
N ALA A 53 -1.81 -9.70 3.73
CA ALA A 53 -2.82 -9.80 4.78
C ALA A 53 -2.34 -9.40 6.18
N GLY A 54 -1.17 -8.77 6.31
CA GLY A 54 -0.62 -8.38 7.60
C GLY A 54 0.13 -9.49 8.35
N CYS A 55 0.45 -10.59 7.70
CA CYS A 55 1.24 -11.66 8.30
C CYS A 55 2.74 -11.35 8.31
N LYS A 56 3.51 -12.10 9.08
CA LYS A 56 4.97 -11.92 9.17
C LYS A 56 5.65 -11.97 7.81
N SER A 57 5.29 -12.94 6.97
CA SER A 57 5.83 -13.07 5.62
C SER A 57 5.56 -11.86 4.73
N CYS A 58 4.41 -11.23 4.91
CA CYS A 58 4.07 -10.01 4.18
C CYS A 58 4.92 -8.81 4.63
N HIS A 59 5.18 -8.71 5.93
CA HIS A 59 6.09 -7.70 6.47
C HIS A 59 7.53 -7.90 5.99
N GLU A 60 8.02 -9.13 6.03
CA GLU A 60 9.34 -9.47 5.50
C GLU A 60 9.46 -9.12 4.03
N GLN A 61 8.43 -9.39 3.25
CA GLN A 61 8.38 -9.02 1.84
C GLN A 61 8.45 -7.50 1.64
N PHE A 62 7.73 -6.76 2.46
CA PHE A 62 7.74 -5.30 2.43
C PHE A 62 9.12 -4.71 2.77
N GLU A 63 9.77 -5.24 3.81
CA GLU A 63 11.12 -4.83 4.17
C GLU A 63 12.13 -5.19 3.08
N ASN A 64 12.02 -6.37 2.49
CA ASN A 64 12.87 -6.79 1.40
C ASN A 64 12.69 -5.90 0.16
N ALA A 65 11.47 -5.53 -0.17
CA ALA A 65 11.18 -4.58 -1.24
C ALA A 65 11.82 -3.21 -0.96
N LYS A 66 11.70 -2.70 0.26
CA LYS A 66 12.36 -1.45 0.66
C LYS A 66 13.88 -1.51 0.56
N LYS A 67 14.46 -2.64 0.96
CA LYS A 67 15.92 -2.85 0.88
C LYS A 67 16.38 -2.88 -0.57
N ALA A 68 15.66 -3.57 -1.45
CA ALA A 68 15.96 -3.64 -2.88
C ALA A 68 15.91 -2.25 -3.54
N VAL A 69 14.86 -1.49 -3.31
CA VAL A 69 14.70 -0.12 -3.83
C VAL A 69 15.85 0.79 -3.37
N LYS A 70 16.21 0.69 -2.10
CA LYS A 70 17.36 1.46 -1.55
C LYS A 70 18.69 1.02 -2.14
N ALA A 71 18.89 -0.28 -2.36
CA ALA A 71 20.10 -0.81 -2.96
C ALA A 71 20.29 -0.35 -4.41
N MET A 72 19.18 -0.24 -5.15
CA MET A 72 19.17 0.29 -6.51
C MET A 72 19.27 1.83 -6.57
N GLY A 73 19.21 2.51 -5.43
CA GLY A 73 19.23 3.97 -5.37
C GLY A 73 17.99 4.64 -5.97
N LEU A 74 16.90 3.91 -6.07
CA LEU A 74 15.65 4.42 -6.60
C LEU A 74 14.92 5.24 -5.53
N SER A 75 14.50 6.43 -5.90
CA SER A 75 13.68 7.29 -5.05
C SER A 75 12.19 6.94 -5.16
N VAL A 76 11.88 5.66 -5.09
CA VAL A 76 10.51 5.16 -5.22
C VAL A 76 9.96 4.82 -3.84
N GLU A 77 8.73 5.22 -3.62
CA GLU A 77 8.03 4.88 -2.39
C GLU A 77 7.43 3.48 -2.48
N VAL A 78 7.64 2.69 -1.43
CA VAL A 78 7.06 1.35 -1.32
C VAL A 78 5.85 1.43 -0.41
N GLU A 79 4.68 1.21 -0.96
CA GLU A 79 3.41 1.21 -0.25
C GLU A 79 3.04 -0.20 0.19
N TYR A 80 2.51 -0.32 1.40
CA TYR A 80 2.01 -1.59 1.91
C TYR A 80 0.49 -1.56 1.99
N ILE A 81 -0.16 -2.41 1.22
CA ILE A 81 -1.61 -2.49 1.13
C ILE A 81 -2.11 -3.76 1.79
N THR A 82 -2.94 -3.61 2.81
CA THR A 82 -3.58 -4.72 3.53
C THR A 82 -5.06 -4.89 3.17
N ASP A 83 -5.59 -3.99 2.37
CA ASP A 83 -7.00 -3.97 2.00
C ASP A 83 -7.34 -5.09 1.03
N MET A 84 -8.10 -6.07 1.47
CA MET A 84 -8.52 -7.22 0.66
C MET A 84 -9.25 -6.82 -0.63
N PRO A 85 -10.21 -5.85 -0.62
CA PRO A 85 -10.86 -5.44 -1.87
C PRO A 85 -9.88 -4.92 -2.91
N LYS A 86 -8.91 -4.11 -2.51
CA LYS A 86 -7.87 -3.60 -3.41
C LYS A 86 -6.98 -4.73 -3.94
N VAL A 87 -6.63 -5.69 -3.10
CA VAL A 87 -5.88 -6.88 -3.52
C VAL A 87 -6.62 -7.66 -4.61
N MET A 88 -7.93 -7.77 -4.48
CA MET A 88 -8.77 -8.45 -5.49
C MET A 88 -8.84 -7.66 -6.80
N GLU A 89 -8.83 -6.35 -6.76
CA GLU A 89 -8.79 -5.49 -7.97
C GLU A 89 -7.55 -5.76 -8.82
N TYR A 90 -6.41 -6.03 -8.18
CA TYR A 90 -5.18 -6.43 -8.88
C TYR A 90 -5.19 -7.88 -9.39
N GLY A 91 -6.24 -8.64 -9.09
CA GLY A 91 -6.36 -10.03 -9.50
C GLY A 91 -5.39 -10.99 -8.79
N VAL A 92 -4.91 -10.61 -7.63
CA VAL A 92 -3.96 -11.41 -6.85
C VAL A 92 -4.71 -12.48 -6.06
N MET A 93 -4.37 -13.72 -6.29
CA MET A 93 -4.96 -14.87 -5.59
C MET A 93 -4.10 -15.37 -4.43
N SER A 94 -2.83 -15.02 -4.40
CA SER A 94 -1.88 -15.51 -3.40
C SER A 94 -1.06 -14.37 -2.81
N MET A 95 -0.96 -14.32 -1.50
CA MET A 95 -0.17 -13.34 -0.77
C MET A 95 1.10 -13.97 -0.20
N PRO A 96 2.16 -13.20 -0.06
CA PRO A 96 2.33 -11.79 -0.43
C PRO A 96 2.49 -11.59 -1.94
N ALA A 97 2.12 -10.42 -2.42
CA ALA A 97 2.31 -10.05 -3.83
C ALA A 97 3.01 -8.71 -3.97
N ILE A 98 3.78 -8.57 -5.03
CA ILE A 98 4.46 -7.32 -5.39
C ILE A 98 3.84 -6.81 -6.68
N VAL A 99 3.43 -5.57 -6.63
CA VAL A 99 2.90 -4.83 -7.78
C VAL A 99 3.85 -3.68 -8.09
N VAL A 100 4.26 -3.58 -9.32
CA VAL A 100 5.10 -2.50 -9.83
C VAL A 100 4.37 -1.84 -11.00
N ASN A 101 4.19 -0.52 -10.93
CA ASN A 101 3.46 0.23 -11.95
C ASN A 101 2.09 -0.41 -12.28
N GLU A 102 1.35 -0.79 -11.24
CA GLU A 102 0.04 -1.44 -11.35
C GLU A 102 0.03 -2.84 -12.00
N LYS A 103 1.19 -3.39 -12.27
CA LYS A 103 1.35 -4.77 -12.77
C LYS A 103 1.83 -5.70 -11.68
N VAL A 104 1.14 -6.80 -11.51
CA VAL A 104 1.56 -7.86 -10.59
C VAL A 104 2.81 -8.54 -11.13
N VAL A 105 3.90 -8.40 -10.42
CA VAL A 105 5.21 -8.94 -10.80
C VAL A 105 5.45 -10.30 -10.16
N SER A 106 5.02 -10.44 -8.92
CA SER A 106 5.16 -11.68 -8.17
C SER A 106 3.99 -11.86 -7.22
N GLN A 107 3.57 -13.10 -7.05
CA GLN A 107 2.50 -13.47 -6.12
C GLN A 107 2.81 -14.80 -5.44
N GLY A 108 2.37 -14.93 -4.18
CA GLY A 108 2.45 -16.16 -3.41
C GLY A 108 3.85 -16.57 -2.97
N LYS A 109 4.86 -15.73 -3.15
CA LYS A 109 6.23 -16.03 -2.76
C LYS A 109 6.84 -14.86 -1.99
N VAL A 110 7.54 -15.20 -0.91
CA VAL A 110 8.39 -14.24 -0.21
C VAL A 110 9.71 -14.16 -0.96
N LEU A 111 9.95 -13.04 -1.59
CA LEU A 111 11.17 -12.77 -2.34
C LEU A 111 12.18 -12.06 -1.44
N LYS A 112 13.43 -12.44 -1.58
CA LYS A 112 14.54 -11.73 -0.94
C LYS A 112 14.85 -10.45 -1.73
N ALA A 113 15.54 -9.52 -1.09
CA ALA A 113 15.93 -8.25 -1.72
C ALA A 113 16.62 -8.46 -3.08
N ALA A 114 17.55 -9.42 -3.16
CA ALA A 114 18.23 -9.75 -4.41
C ALA A 114 17.31 -10.29 -5.52
N ASP A 115 16.25 -10.99 -5.16
CA ASP A 115 15.28 -11.50 -6.15
C ASP A 115 14.35 -10.38 -6.62
N VAL A 116 13.99 -9.47 -5.74
CA VAL A 116 13.24 -8.25 -6.09
C VAL A 116 14.05 -7.39 -7.05
N GLU A 117 15.33 -7.17 -6.78
CA GLU A 117 16.24 -6.45 -7.69
C GLU A 117 16.26 -7.09 -9.08
N LYS A 118 16.44 -8.41 -9.16
CA LYS A 118 16.43 -9.12 -10.45
C LYS A 118 15.11 -8.98 -11.21
N LEU A 119 14.00 -8.95 -10.49
CA LEU A 119 12.69 -8.73 -11.11
C LEU A 119 12.57 -7.30 -11.66
N LEU A 120 13.04 -6.32 -10.92
CA LEU A 120 13.06 -4.92 -11.35
C LEU A 120 13.94 -4.75 -12.59
N HIS A 121 15.14 -5.34 -12.61
CA HIS A 121 16.00 -5.34 -13.79
C HIS A 121 15.39 -6.02 -15.01
N LYS A 122 14.59 -7.09 -14.82
CA LYS A 122 13.87 -7.74 -15.94
C LYS A 122 12.77 -6.87 -16.52
N LEU A 123 12.24 -5.96 -15.74
CA LEU A 123 11.23 -5.00 -16.17
C LEU A 123 11.83 -3.79 -16.91
N GLY A 124 13.17 -3.72 -16.96
CA GLY A 124 13.90 -2.67 -17.67
C GLY A 124 14.30 -1.46 -16.80
N PHE A 125 14.41 -1.70 -15.49
CA PHE A 125 14.79 -0.65 -14.54
C PHE A 125 16.16 -0.87 -13.93
#